data_3997dc92ffb44b85d075adbdf9d3e918
#
_entry.id   3997dc92ffb44b85d075adbdf9d3e918
#
_cell.length_a   1.000
_cell.length_b   1.000
_cell.length_c   1.000
_cell.angle_alpha   90.00
_cell.angle_beta   90.00
_cell.angle_gamma   90.00
#
_symmetry.space_group_name_H-M   'P 1'
#
loop_
_entity.id
_entity.type
_entity.pdbx_description
1 polymer ?
#
loop_
_entity_poly.entity_id
_entity_poly.type
_entity_poly.pdbx_seq_one_letter_code
_entity_poly.pdbx_strand_id
1 'polypeptide(L)'
;MAGVRVLISGMGGELGSRIASLLETEPWVGSLVGIDTDPPRARLGRTVFHRIVAGQHDRIVSEVTRFNPHVLVHLAVWEPHARAAPDTARRLTDDAMISVLGAVAECRALESIILRSGIEVYWRVR
;
A
#
# COMPACT_ATOMS: atom_id res chain seq x y z
N MET A 1 -20.91 11.46 -7.44
CA MET A 1 -19.90 12.31 -6.86
C MET A 1 -18.70 11.50 -6.40
N ALA A 2 -17.55 11.99 -6.75
CA ALA A 2 -16.33 11.28 -6.47
C ALA A 2 -15.92 11.48 -5.04
N GLY A 3 -16.04 10.89 -4.08
CA GLY A 3 -15.46 11.05 -2.75
C GLY A 3 -13.94 10.96 -2.78
N VAL A 4 -13.34 10.67 -1.66
CA VAL A 4 -11.88 10.55 -1.54
C VAL A 4 -11.40 9.26 -2.20
N ARG A 5 -10.36 9.35 -3.00
CA ARG A 5 -9.71 8.18 -3.59
C ARG A 5 -8.58 7.72 -2.66
N VAL A 6 -8.69 6.50 -2.18
CA VAL A 6 -7.71 5.91 -1.24
C VAL A 6 -6.95 4.79 -1.92
N LEU A 7 -5.64 4.86 -1.88
CA LEU A 7 -4.74 3.81 -2.35
C LEU A 7 -4.13 3.10 -1.14
N ILE A 8 -4.20 1.78 -1.11
CA ILE A 8 -3.57 0.97 -0.07
C ILE A 8 -2.48 0.12 -0.71
N SER A 9 -1.23 0.36 -0.36
CA SER A 9 -0.11 -0.50 -0.75
C SER A 9 0.18 -1.49 0.36
N GLY A 10 0.45 -2.75 0.00
CA GLY A 10 0.59 -3.81 0.99
C GLY A 10 -0.75 -4.32 1.49
N MET A 11 -1.78 -4.25 0.63
CA MET A 11 -3.14 -4.58 1.01
C MET A 11 -3.39 -6.07 1.21
N GLY A 12 -2.55 -6.92 0.65
CA GLY A 12 -2.75 -8.37 0.70
C GLY A 12 -2.52 -9.00 2.07
N GLY A 13 -1.88 -8.31 3.00
CA GLY A 13 -1.71 -8.79 4.36
C GLY A 13 -2.98 -8.70 5.18
N GLU A 14 -2.94 -9.24 6.39
CA GLU A 14 -4.09 -9.20 7.29
C GLU A 14 -4.51 -7.78 7.64
N LEU A 15 -3.54 -6.94 7.99
CA LEU A 15 -3.80 -5.54 8.33
C LEU A 15 -4.41 -4.78 7.14
N GLY A 16 -3.82 -4.93 5.96
CA GLY A 16 -4.30 -4.26 4.76
C GLY A 16 -5.71 -4.69 4.38
N SER A 17 -5.99 -5.98 4.48
CA SER A 17 -7.34 -6.50 4.18
C SER A 17 -8.38 -5.98 5.17
N ARG A 18 -8.03 -5.86 6.44
CA ARG A 18 -8.91 -5.28 7.46
C ARG A 18 -9.18 -3.80 7.21
N ILE A 19 -8.14 -3.05 6.91
CA ILE A 19 -8.27 -1.61 6.62
C ILE A 19 -9.16 -1.41 5.40
N ALA A 20 -8.94 -2.18 4.34
CA ALA A 20 -9.79 -2.10 3.15
C ALA A 20 -11.25 -2.40 3.48
N SER A 21 -11.52 -3.45 4.25
CA SER A 21 -12.88 -3.81 4.64
C SER A 21 -13.57 -2.69 5.42
N LEU A 22 -12.85 -2.04 6.33
CA LEU A 22 -13.39 -0.91 7.09
C LEU A 22 -13.65 0.29 6.21
N LEU A 23 -12.73 0.61 5.32
CA LEU A 23 -12.87 1.77 4.42
C LEU A 23 -13.99 1.58 3.41
N GLU A 24 -14.31 0.34 3.03
CA GLU A 24 -15.43 0.08 2.12
C GLU A 24 -16.78 0.52 2.68
N THR A 25 -16.90 0.60 3.99
CA THR A 25 -18.14 1.02 4.66
C THR A 25 -18.22 2.51 4.92
N GLU A 26 -17.13 3.25 4.67
CA GLU A 26 -17.09 4.68 4.94
C GLU A 26 -17.69 5.49 3.79
N PRO A 27 -18.71 6.32 4.07
CA PRO A 27 -19.37 7.10 3.00
C PRO A 27 -18.46 8.11 2.30
N TRP A 28 -17.42 8.60 2.98
CA TRP A 28 -16.50 9.58 2.41
C TRP A 28 -15.50 8.97 1.43
N VAL A 29 -15.33 7.65 1.43
CA VAL A 29 -14.45 6.96 0.50
C VAL A 29 -15.19 6.75 -0.82
N GLY A 30 -14.74 7.45 -1.87
CA GLY A 30 -15.35 7.32 -3.19
C GLY A 30 -14.83 6.13 -3.98
N SER A 31 -13.51 5.95 -3.97
CA SER A 31 -12.85 4.83 -4.67
C SER A 31 -11.74 4.27 -3.82
N LEU A 32 -11.55 2.96 -3.92
CA LEU A 32 -10.58 2.24 -3.13
C LEU A 32 -9.81 1.29 -4.03
N VAL A 33 -8.49 1.49 -4.10
CA VAL A 33 -7.59 0.65 -4.89
C VAL A 33 -6.52 0.10 -3.97
N GLY A 34 -6.22 -1.17 -4.12
CA GLY A 34 -5.14 -1.81 -3.40
C GLY A 34 -4.12 -2.42 -4.34
N ILE A 35 -2.86 -2.39 -3.93
CA ILE A 35 -1.76 -3.04 -4.65
C ILE A 35 -0.94 -3.88 -3.68
N ASP A 36 -0.56 -5.06 -4.10
CA ASP A 36 0.34 -5.95 -3.36
C ASP A 36 0.82 -7.08 -4.25
N THR A 37 1.83 -7.79 -3.78
CA THR A 37 2.28 -9.04 -4.40
C THR A 37 1.33 -10.20 -4.08
N ASP A 38 0.70 -10.18 -2.91
CA ASP A 38 -0.24 -11.21 -2.47
C ASP A 38 -1.69 -10.72 -2.55
N PRO A 39 -2.63 -11.62 -2.86
CA PRO A 39 -4.06 -11.24 -2.90
C PRO A 39 -4.59 -10.91 -1.50
N PRO A 40 -5.67 -10.13 -1.42
CA PRO A 40 -6.28 -9.83 -0.13
C PRO A 40 -6.80 -11.09 0.55
N ARG A 41 -6.77 -11.07 1.89
CA ARG A 41 -7.24 -12.18 2.72
C ARG A 41 -8.71 -12.10 3.07
N ALA A 42 -9.34 -10.98 2.77
CA ALA A 42 -10.76 -10.77 3.00
C ALA A 42 -11.49 -10.67 1.67
N ARG A 43 -12.77 -11.01 1.67
CA ARG A 43 -13.63 -10.77 0.52
C ARG A 43 -14.00 -9.29 0.52
N LEU A 44 -13.64 -8.58 -0.56
CA LEU A 44 -13.86 -7.16 -0.69
C LEU A 44 -14.97 -6.90 -1.70
N GLY A 45 -15.84 -5.92 -1.40
CA GLY A 45 -17.00 -5.62 -2.21
C GLY A 45 -16.75 -4.62 -3.32
N ARG A 46 -16.06 -3.52 -3.01
CA ARG A 46 -15.84 -2.45 -3.98
C ARG A 46 -14.39 -2.03 -4.18
N THR A 47 -13.47 -2.67 -3.50
CA THR A 47 -12.04 -2.41 -3.67
C THR A 47 -11.55 -3.06 -4.96
N VAL A 48 -10.84 -2.28 -5.77
CA VAL A 48 -10.16 -2.81 -6.95
C VAL A 48 -8.74 -3.18 -6.53
N PHE A 49 -8.38 -4.44 -6.71
CA PHE A 49 -7.07 -4.94 -6.34
C PHE A 49 -6.22 -5.22 -7.57
N HIS A 50 -4.98 -4.73 -7.55
CA HIS A 50 -3.97 -5.02 -8.57
C HIS A 50 -2.83 -5.80 -7.94
N ARG A 51 -2.61 -7.01 -8.44
CA ARG A 51 -1.45 -7.79 -8.04
C ARG A 51 -0.25 -7.32 -8.83
N ILE A 52 0.75 -6.78 -8.13
CA ILE A 52 1.97 -6.28 -8.75
C ILE A 52 3.16 -6.91 -8.04
N VAL A 53 3.92 -7.71 -8.78
CA VAL A 53 5.07 -8.42 -8.21
C VAL A 53 6.32 -7.54 -8.23
N ALA A 54 7.34 -7.95 -7.49
CA ALA A 54 8.61 -7.26 -7.44
C ALA A 54 9.20 -7.13 -8.86
N GLY A 55 9.80 -5.99 -9.14
CA GLY A 55 10.37 -5.70 -10.46
C GLY A 55 9.42 -5.03 -11.43
N GLN A 56 8.13 -4.96 -11.13
CA GLN A 56 7.15 -4.29 -11.99
C GLN A 56 6.96 -2.82 -11.61
N HIS A 57 8.06 -2.11 -11.47
CA HIS A 57 8.04 -0.70 -11.07
C HIS A 57 7.18 0.17 -12.00
N ASP A 58 7.31 -0.02 -13.32
CA ASP A 58 6.55 0.75 -14.31
C ASP A 58 5.05 0.54 -14.14
N ARG A 59 4.64 -0.67 -13.79
CA ARG A 59 3.23 -0.97 -13.55
C ARG A 59 2.71 -0.27 -12.31
N ILE A 60 3.52 -0.20 -11.24
CA ILE A 60 3.16 0.56 -10.04
C ILE A 60 2.93 2.03 -10.41
N VAL A 61 3.88 2.63 -11.12
CA VAL A 61 3.77 4.02 -11.54
C VAL A 61 2.51 4.24 -12.38
N SER A 62 2.26 3.37 -13.35
CA SER A 62 1.10 3.47 -14.23
C SER A 62 -0.22 3.38 -13.46
N GLU A 63 -0.38 2.40 -12.59
CA GLU A 63 -1.62 2.22 -11.84
C GLU A 63 -1.84 3.34 -10.81
N VAL A 64 -0.79 3.76 -10.13
CA VAL A 64 -0.88 4.83 -9.14
C VAL A 64 -1.22 6.16 -9.79
N THR A 65 -0.53 6.52 -10.86
CA THR A 65 -0.78 7.81 -11.53
C THR A 65 -2.15 7.85 -12.20
N ARG A 66 -2.61 6.73 -12.75
CA ARG A 66 -3.96 6.64 -13.31
C ARG A 66 -5.02 6.85 -12.24
N PHE A 67 -4.84 6.24 -11.09
CA PHE A 67 -5.78 6.38 -9.99
C PHE A 67 -5.75 7.78 -9.38
N ASN A 68 -4.59 8.40 -9.30
CA ASN A 68 -4.38 9.74 -8.75
C ASN A 68 -5.00 9.87 -7.35
N PRO A 69 -4.49 9.13 -6.35
CA PRO A 69 -5.10 9.07 -5.04
C PRO A 69 -5.02 10.40 -4.28
N HIS A 70 -6.01 10.66 -3.46
CA HIS A 70 -5.97 11.73 -2.46
C HIS A 70 -5.20 11.28 -1.21
N VAL A 71 -5.32 10.00 -0.87
CA VAL A 71 -4.71 9.43 0.34
C VAL A 71 -3.97 8.16 -0.03
N LEU A 72 -2.74 8.04 0.42
CA LEU A 72 -1.99 6.80 0.38
C LEU A 72 -1.92 6.21 1.78
N VAL A 73 -2.29 4.94 1.91
CA VAL A 73 -2.04 4.13 3.11
C VAL A 73 -1.00 3.10 2.72
N HIS A 74 0.24 3.34 3.12
CA HIS A 74 1.37 2.46 2.75
C HIS A 74 1.65 1.47 3.87
N LEU A 75 1.31 0.21 3.64
CA LEU A 75 1.43 -0.87 4.63
C LEU A 75 2.45 -1.93 4.22
N ALA A 76 3.13 -1.73 3.10
CA ALA A 76 4.06 -2.72 2.54
C ALA A 76 5.37 -2.76 3.33
N VAL A 77 5.32 -3.39 4.48
CA VAL A 77 6.46 -3.64 5.35
C VAL A 77 6.61 -5.14 5.54
N TRP A 78 7.75 -5.68 5.12
CA TRP A 78 8.09 -7.08 5.34
C TRP A 78 8.81 -7.20 6.67
N GLU A 79 8.22 -7.94 7.59
CA GLU A 79 8.81 -8.15 8.90
C GLU A 79 9.91 -9.21 8.82
N PRO A 80 11.08 -8.94 9.40
CA PRO A 80 12.15 -9.95 9.47
C PRO A 80 11.69 -11.19 10.22
N HIS A 81 12.17 -12.34 9.77
CA HIS A 81 11.90 -13.64 10.38
C HIS A 81 10.48 -14.18 10.25
N ALA A 82 9.55 -13.40 9.69
CA ALA A 82 8.18 -13.87 9.46
C ALA A 82 8.07 -14.66 8.16
N ARG A 83 8.42 -14.04 7.02
CA ARG A 83 8.32 -14.65 5.69
C ARG A 83 9.58 -14.51 4.85
N ALA A 84 10.54 -13.76 5.33
CA ALA A 84 11.76 -13.49 4.60
C ALA A 84 12.93 -13.35 5.55
N ALA A 85 14.14 -13.61 5.06
CA ALA A 85 15.35 -13.30 5.79
C ALA A 85 15.44 -11.78 6.03
N PRO A 86 16.13 -11.33 7.11
CA PRO A 86 16.18 -9.90 7.45
C PRO A 86 16.62 -8.98 6.31
N ASP A 87 17.65 -9.37 5.56
CA ASP A 87 18.15 -8.55 4.45
C ASP A 87 17.15 -8.48 3.31
N THR A 88 16.48 -9.60 3.01
CA THR A 88 15.45 -9.66 1.99
C THR A 88 14.23 -8.82 2.41
N ALA A 89 13.80 -8.94 3.67
CA ALA A 89 12.70 -8.16 4.19
C ALA A 89 12.96 -6.66 4.08
N ARG A 90 14.18 -6.22 4.45
CA ARG A 90 14.55 -4.81 4.34
C ARG A 90 14.52 -4.33 2.90
N ARG A 91 15.11 -5.12 1.99
CA ARG A 91 15.15 -4.73 0.57
C ARG A 91 13.76 -4.62 -0.03
N LEU A 92 12.88 -5.58 0.26
CA LEU A 92 11.51 -5.55 -0.23
C LEU A 92 10.75 -4.35 0.32
N THR A 93 10.93 -4.04 1.60
CA THR A 93 10.30 -2.89 2.24
C THR A 93 10.79 -1.59 1.61
N ASP A 94 12.10 -1.43 1.43
CA ASP A 94 12.69 -0.23 0.84
C ASP A 94 12.26 -0.06 -0.61
N ASP A 95 12.30 -1.12 -1.41
CA ASP A 95 11.91 -1.09 -2.82
C ASP A 95 10.44 -0.70 -2.98
N ALA A 96 9.55 -1.26 -2.14
CA ALA A 96 8.14 -0.91 -2.18
C ALA A 96 7.92 0.55 -1.82
N MET A 97 8.61 1.04 -0.80
CA MET A 97 8.52 2.44 -0.39
C MET A 97 8.99 3.38 -1.49
N ILE A 98 10.16 3.12 -2.07
CA ILE A 98 10.71 3.94 -3.16
C ILE A 98 9.75 3.98 -4.34
N SER A 99 9.25 2.82 -4.76
CA SER A 99 8.36 2.74 -5.93
C SER A 99 7.04 3.44 -5.69
N VAL A 100 6.39 3.19 -4.56
CA VAL A 100 5.07 3.74 -4.27
C VAL A 100 5.13 5.23 -3.96
N LEU A 101 6.05 5.65 -3.09
CA LEU A 101 6.18 7.07 -2.75
C LEU A 101 6.63 7.88 -3.96
N GLY A 102 7.52 7.34 -4.78
CA GLY A 102 7.92 8.00 -6.02
C GLY A 102 6.74 8.20 -6.97
N ALA A 103 5.86 7.20 -7.09
CA ALA A 103 4.69 7.29 -7.94
C ALA A 103 3.65 8.30 -7.41
N VAL A 104 3.35 8.28 -6.09
CA VAL A 104 2.36 9.22 -5.54
C VAL A 104 2.88 10.66 -5.52
N ALA A 105 4.20 10.87 -5.51
CA ALA A 105 4.78 12.20 -5.60
C ALA A 105 4.38 12.92 -6.89
N GLU A 106 4.05 12.17 -7.95
CA GLU A 106 3.58 12.72 -9.22
C GLU A 106 2.07 12.98 -9.23
N CYS A 107 1.37 12.60 -8.19
CA CYS A 107 -0.10 12.72 -8.14
C CYS A 107 -0.52 14.06 -7.58
N ARG A 108 -1.21 14.86 -8.39
CA ARG A 108 -1.63 16.21 -7.98
C ARG A 108 -2.73 16.21 -6.93
N ALA A 109 -3.53 15.15 -6.87
CA ALA A 109 -4.62 15.06 -5.91
C ALA A 109 -4.15 14.67 -4.50
N LEU A 110 -2.91 14.22 -4.34
CA LEU A 110 -2.42 13.69 -3.08
C LEU A 110 -2.47 14.75 -1.96
N GLU A 111 -3.15 14.41 -0.87
CA GLU A 111 -3.30 15.26 0.31
C GLU A 111 -2.66 14.68 1.56
N SER A 112 -2.65 13.35 1.68
CA SER A 112 -2.18 12.69 2.90
C SER A 112 -1.48 11.38 2.59
N ILE A 113 -0.44 11.09 3.37
CA ILE A 113 0.25 9.81 3.34
C ILE A 113 0.27 9.25 4.76
N ILE A 114 -0.20 8.01 4.91
CA ILE A 114 -0.13 7.27 6.16
C ILE A 114 0.85 6.12 5.96
N LEU A 115 1.90 6.08 6.78
CA LEU A 115 2.94 5.06 6.67
C LEU A 115 2.88 4.11 7.86
N ARG A 116 2.95 2.81 7.55
CA ARG A 116 3.18 1.80 8.58
C ARG A 116 4.66 1.79 8.93
N SER A 117 4.97 1.77 10.21
CA SER A 117 6.33 1.66 10.73
C SER A 117 6.50 0.31 11.43
N GLY A 118 7.65 -0.32 11.24
CA GLY A 118 8.01 -1.55 11.94
C GLY A 118 8.70 -1.26 13.26
N ILE A 119 8.57 -2.18 14.20
CA ILE A 119 9.18 -2.06 15.52
C ILE A 119 10.73 -2.02 15.45
N GLU A 120 11.31 -2.59 14.38
CA GLU A 120 12.76 -2.59 14.17
C GLU A 120 13.34 -1.18 14.09
N VAL A 121 12.55 -0.20 13.73
CA VAL A 121 12.97 1.20 13.73
C VAL A 121 13.46 1.63 15.10
N TYR A 122 12.88 1.08 16.15
CA TYR A 122 13.22 1.42 17.52
C TYR A 122 14.36 0.57 18.09
N TRP A 123 14.62 -0.58 17.49
CA TRP A 123 15.66 -1.50 17.96
C TRP A 123 17.06 -1.07 17.59
N ARG A 124 17.20 -0.23 16.59
CA ARG A 124 18.49 0.20 16.05
C ARG A 124 19.05 1.46 16.70
N VAL A 125 18.37 2.00 17.65
CA VAL A 125 18.76 3.24 18.34
C VAL A 125 19.76 2.97 19.47
N ARG A 126 20.34 1.81 19.51
CA ARG A 126 21.37 1.50 20.50
C ARG A 126 22.76 1.85 20.00
#